data_0a3020f71b98cb65e47e3ec40b08f849
#
_entry.id   0a3020f71b98cb65e47e3ec40b08f849
#
_cell.length_a   1.000
_cell.length_b   1.000
_cell.length_c   1.000
_cell.angle_alpha   90.00
_cell.angle_beta   90.00
_cell.angle_gamma   90.00
#
_symmetry.space_group_name_H-M   'P 1'
#
loop_
_entity.id
_entity.type
_entity.pdbx_description
1 polymer ?
#
loop_
_entity_poly.entity_id
_entity_poly.type
_entity_poly.pdbx_seq_one_letter_code
_entity_poly.pdbx_strand_id
1 'polypeptide(L)'
;MNHAQRWICGLSFAVLSVVAIAAEQVLIPSVPLGEEKWMVNPTVPPTMQFMMIYGAPNKPGPFIFRAKFPPGYKLPPHKHPDARTVTVLKGTYYSAIGDTFDEAKLQAFAVGTFYSTPANTGHFSATKGEEAIVQESGEGPESGIKYVNPSDDPRGR
;
A
#
# COMPACT_ATOMS: atom_id res chain seq x y z
N MET A 1 -19.61 66.51 -58.84
CA MET A 1 -20.54 65.67 -58.12
C MET A 1 -19.82 64.33 -57.94
N ASN A 2 -19.12 64.10 -56.78
CA ASN A 2 -18.35 62.91 -56.51
C ASN A 2 -18.94 62.21 -55.28
N HIS A 3 -19.52 61.05 -55.48
CA HIS A 3 -19.98 60.17 -54.40
C HIS A 3 -18.82 59.35 -53.90
N ALA A 4 -18.33 59.61 -52.69
CA ALA A 4 -17.36 58.76 -51.96
C ALA A 4 -18.13 57.63 -51.29
N GLN A 5 -17.87 56.40 -51.72
CA GLN A 5 -18.42 55.17 -51.20
C GLN A 5 -17.58 54.73 -50.02
N ARG A 6 -18.11 54.82 -48.78
CA ARG A 6 -17.43 54.34 -47.55
C ARG A 6 -17.70 52.85 -47.39
N TRP A 7 -16.63 52.05 -47.55
CA TRP A 7 -16.63 50.62 -47.18
C TRP A 7 -16.47 50.51 -45.65
N ILE A 8 -17.46 49.94 -44.99
CA ILE A 8 -17.38 49.55 -43.58
C ILE A 8 -16.95 48.11 -43.54
N CYS A 9 -15.66 47.88 -43.17
CA CYS A 9 -15.16 46.52 -42.87
C CYS A 9 -15.67 46.13 -41.50
N GLY A 10 -16.68 45.28 -41.46
CA GLY A 10 -17.12 44.66 -40.23
C GLY A 10 -16.15 43.53 -39.83
N LEU A 11 -15.36 43.72 -38.77
CA LEU A 11 -14.62 42.62 -38.12
C LEU A 11 -15.59 41.79 -37.27
N SER A 12 -15.90 40.60 -37.75
CA SER A 12 -16.62 39.59 -36.94
C SER A 12 -15.65 38.91 -36.03
N PHE A 13 -15.69 39.20 -34.74
CA PHE A 13 -15.00 38.45 -33.72
C PHE A 13 -15.75 37.11 -33.46
N ALA A 14 -15.19 36.01 -33.90
CA ALA A 14 -15.67 34.68 -33.50
C ALA A 14 -15.22 34.43 -32.09
N VAL A 15 -16.12 34.43 -31.11
CA VAL A 15 -15.84 33.99 -29.74
C VAL A 15 -15.83 32.44 -29.74
N LEU A 16 -14.65 31.87 -29.68
CA LEU A 16 -14.50 30.42 -29.41
C LEU A 16 -14.82 30.20 -27.94
N SER A 17 -15.99 29.67 -27.67
CA SER A 17 -16.34 29.15 -26.34
C SER A 17 -15.61 27.84 -26.08
N VAL A 18 -14.56 27.86 -25.26
CA VAL A 18 -13.91 26.66 -24.77
C VAL A 18 -14.84 26.06 -23.70
N VAL A 19 -15.53 24.97 -24.06
CA VAL A 19 -16.28 24.18 -23.08
C VAL A 19 -15.21 23.36 -22.31
N ALA A 20 -14.90 23.78 -21.09
CA ALA A 20 -14.10 22.97 -20.17
C ALA A 20 -14.96 21.79 -19.71
N ILE A 21 -14.66 20.60 -20.24
CA ILE A 21 -15.22 19.35 -19.73
C ILE A 21 -14.52 19.11 -18.39
N ALA A 22 -15.20 19.38 -17.28
CA ALA A 22 -14.74 18.94 -15.97
C ALA A 22 -14.74 17.41 -15.97
N ALA A 23 -13.56 16.81 -15.84
CA ALA A 23 -13.46 15.36 -15.63
C ALA A 23 -14.18 15.03 -14.32
N GLU A 24 -15.18 14.16 -14.38
CA GLU A 24 -15.87 13.65 -13.21
C GLU A 24 -14.85 12.90 -12.34
N GLN A 25 -14.58 13.42 -11.15
CA GLN A 25 -13.71 12.76 -10.18
C GLN A 25 -14.48 11.59 -9.57
N VAL A 26 -14.24 10.39 -10.09
CA VAL A 26 -14.78 9.15 -9.53
C VAL A 26 -13.89 8.72 -8.37
N LEU A 27 -14.46 8.66 -7.15
CA LEU A 27 -13.78 8.05 -6.01
C LEU A 27 -13.61 6.55 -6.26
N ILE A 28 -12.38 6.06 -6.08
CA ILE A 28 -12.11 4.61 -6.13
C ILE A 28 -12.85 3.96 -4.96
N PRO A 29 -13.63 2.88 -5.18
CA PRO A 29 -14.31 2.19 -4.10
C PRO A 29 -13.32 1.79 -3.02
N SER A 30 -13.62 2.11 -1.77
CA SER A 30 -12.82 1.72 -0.61
C SER A 30 -13.46 0.54 0.10
N VAL A 31 -12.64 -0.23 0.81
CA VAL A 31 -13.12 -1.29 1.71
C VAL A 31 -13.00 -0.78 3.14
N PRO A 32 -14.14 -0.49 3.81
CA PRO A 32 -14.14 -0.12 5.23
C PRO A 32 -13.52 -1.22 6.10
N LEU A 33 -12.96 -0.82 7.24
CA LEU A 33 -12.48 -1.77 8.24
C LEU A 33 -13.67 -2.57 8.79
N GLY A 34 -13.56 -3.89 8.80
CA GLY A 34 -14.63 -4.82 9.18
C GLY A 34 -15.39 -5.45 8.02
N GLU A 35 -15.19 -4.95 6.79
CA GLU A 35 -15.79 -5.51 5.56
C GLU A 35 -14.79 -6.30 4.71
N GLU A 36 -13.62 -6.62 5.27
CA GLU A 36 -12.54 -7.30 4.57
C GLU A 36 -12.91 -8.75 4.24
N LYS A 37 -12.56 -9.15 3.01
CA LYS A 37 -12.57 -10.55 2.58
C LYS A 37 -11.17 -11.13 2.71
N TRP A 38 -10.90 -11.71 3.86
CA TRP A 38 -9.60 -12.23 4.23
C TRP A 38 -9.24 -13.50 3.47
N MET A 39 -8.02 -13.59 3.00
CA MET A 39 -7.44 -14.75 2.32
C MET A 39 -6.18 -15.21 3.06
N VAL A 40 -5.91 -16.51 3.04
CA VAL A 40 -4.64 -17.05 3.56
C VAL A 40 -3.50 -16.68 2.63
N ASN A 41 -2.38 -16.25 3.20
CA ASN A 41 -1.16 -15.97 2.45
C ASN A 41 -0.18 -17.16 2.59
N PRO A 42 0.07 -17.94 1.52
CA PRO A 42 0.96 -19.11 1.59
C PRO A 42 2.45 -18.72 1.66
N THR A 43 2.80 -17.46 1.49
CA THR A 43 4.19 -17.00 1.49
C THR A 43 4.74 -16.64 2.86
N VAL A 44 3.89 -16.69 3.89
CA VAL A 44 4.24 -16.40 5.29
C VAL A 44 3.82 -17.58 6.18
N PRO A 45 4.34 -17.69 7.42
CA PRO A 45 3.88 -18.71 8.35
C PRO A 45 2.35 -18.76 8.46
N PRO A 46 1.74 -19.95 8.62
CA PRO A 46 0.30 -20.14 8.58
C PRO A 46 -0.44 -19.26 9.60
N THR A 47 -1.73 -19.06 9.37
CA THR A 47 -2.69 -18.28 10.15
C THR A 47 -2.74 -16.77 9.90
N MET A 48 -1.70 -16.18 9.30
CA MET A 48 -1.79 -14.79 8.81
C MET A 48 -2.75 -14.75 7.62
N GLN A 49 -3.59 -13.73 7.59
CA GLN A 49 -4.52 -13.47 6.49
C GLN A 49 -4.23 -12.10 5.87
N PHE A 50 -4.53 -11.94 4.60
CA PHE A 50 -4.36 -10.68 3.91
C PHE A 50 -5.53 -10.38 2.98
N MET A 51 -5.65 -9.13 2.56
CA MET A 51 -6.59 -8.68 1.56
C MET A 51 -5.99 -7.54 0.77
N MET A 52 -6.03 -7.64 -0.57
CA MET A 52 -5.65 -6.52 -1.44
C MET A 52 -6.71 -5.42 -1.37
N ILE A 53 -6.26 -4.19 -1.18
CA ILE A 53 -7.09 -2.98 -1.17
C ILE A 53 -6.96 -2.23 -2.50
N TYR A 54 -5.72 -2.12 -3.01
CA TYR A 54 -5.43 -1.39 -4.23
C TYR A 54 -4.22 -1.98 -4.95
N GLY A 55 -4.23 -1.93 -6.29
CA GLY A 55 -3.12 -2.38 -7.11
C GLY A 55 -2.83 -3.87 -7.01
N ALA A 56 -1.61 -4.26 -7.36
CA ALA A 56 -1.12 -5.63 -7.25
C ALA A 56 0.41 -5.64 -7.16
N PRO A 57 1.01 -6.41 -6.23
CA PRO A 57 2.47 -6.43 -6.05
C PRO A 57 3.26 -6.86 -7.30
N ASN A 58 2.67 -7.71 -8.14
CA ASN A 58 3.30 -8.22 -9.36
C ASN A 58 3.11 -7.34 -10.59
N LYS A 59 2.56 -6.13 -10.44
CA LYS A 59 2.35 -5.15 -11.52
C LYS A 59 3.09 -3.86 -11.21
N PRO A 60 3.51 -3.09 -12.23
CA PRO A 60 4.07 -1.75 -12.00
C PRO A 60 3.07 -0.84 -11.30
N GLY A 61 3.56 -0.01 -10.39
CA GLY A 61 2.82 1.00 -9.66
C GLY A 61 2.55 0.64 -8.20
N PRO A 62 1.90 1.55 -7.46
CA PRO A 62 1.64 1.36 -6.04
C PRO A 62 0.63 0.27 -5.78
N PHE A 63 0.82 -0.43 -4.67
CA PHE A 63 -0.17 -1.36 -4.15
C PHE A 63 -0.38 -1.15 -2.65
N ILE A 64 -1.57 -1.53 -2.18
CA ILE A 64 -1.97 -1.47 -0.78
C ILE A 64 -2.68 -2.77 -0.43
N PHE A 65 -2.31 -3.36 0.69
CA PHE A 65 -3.02 -4.49 1.26
C PHE A 65 -3.17 -4.34 2.78
N ARG A 66 -4.13 -5.06 3.34
CA ARG A 66 -4.23 -5.26 4.80
C ARG A 66 -3.75 -6.64 5.17
N ALA A 67 -3.06 -6.73 6.29
CA ALA A 67 -2.61 -7.98 6.87
C ALA A 67 -3.18 -8.12 8.28
N LYS A 68 -3.68 -9.32 8.58
CA LYS A 68 -4.24 -9.67 9.89
C LYS A 68 -3.42 -10.79 10.50
N PHE A 69 -2.88 -10.51 11.67
CA PHE A 69 -2.02 -11.39 12.42
C PHE A 69 -2.73 -11.86 13.69
N PRO A 70 -2.89 -13.18 13.93
CA PRO A 70 -3.49 -13.66 15.16
C PRO A 70 -2.60 -13.37 16.39
N PRO A 71 -3.13 -13.52 17.61
CA PRO A 71 -2.32 -13.43 18.82
C PRO A 71 -1.14 -14.40 18.82
N GLY A 72 0.03 -13.97 19.28
CA GLY A 72 1.24 -14.78 19.38
C GLY A 72 1.92 -15.11 18.05
N TYR A 73 1.56 -14.44 16.97
CA TYR A 73 2.17 -14.65 15.67
C TYR A 73 3.61 -14.11 15.63
N LYS A 74 4.51 -14.85 14.96
CA LYS A 74 5.87 -14.42 14.69
C LYS A 74 6.15 -14.51 13.19
N LEU A 75 6.55 -13.39 12.60
CA LEU A 75 7.04 -13.32 11.24
C LEU A 75 8.56 -13.25 11.27
N PRO A 76 9.25 -14.32 10.82
CA PRO A 76 10.71 -14.37 10.85
C PRO A 76 11.39 -13.26 10.06
N PRO A 77 12.70 -13.03 10.25
CA PRO A 77 13.45 -12.04 9.51
C PRO A 77 13.36 -12.23 8.00
N HIS A 78 12.94 -11.19 7.33
CA HIS A 78 12.70 -11.17 5.88
C HIS A 78 12.98 -9.79 5.30
N LYS A 79 13.01 -9.71 3.97
CA LYS A 79 13.27 -8.50 3.20
C LYS A 79 12.24 -8.36 2.08
N HIS A 80 11.95 -7.13 1.70
CA HIS A 80 11.21 -6.80 0.49
C HIS A 80 12.11 -6.01 -0.46
N PRO A 81 11.99 -6.19 -1.78
CA PRO A 81 12.82 -5.44 -2.75
C PRO A 81 12.46 -3.96 -2.81
N ASP A 82 11.25 -3.60 -2.42
CA ASP A 82 10.71 -2.25 -2.33
C ASP A 82 10.69 -1.72 -0.88
N ALA A 83 10.58 -0.42 -0.73
CA ALA A 83 10.30 0.18 0.57
C ALA A 83 8.83 -0.05 0.95
N ARG A 84 8.59 -0.39 2.21
CA ARG A 84 7.25 -0.60 2.75
C ARG A 84 6.88 0.49 3.74
N THR A 85 5.62 0.88 3.71
CA THR A 85 5.02 1.69 4.76
C THR A 85 3.93 0.88 5.46
N VAL A 86 3.85 1.03 6.77
CA VAL A 86 2.93 0.26 7.62
C VAL A 86 2.15 1.23 8.49
N THR A 87 0.83 1.09 8.50
CA THR A 87 -0.08 1.78 9.43
C THR A 87 -0.83 0.74 10.24
N VAL A 88 -0.82 0.86 11.57
CA VAL A 88 -1.55 -0.05 12.46
C VAL A 88 -3.02 0.39 12.53
N LEU A 89 -3.94 -0.51 12.18
CA LEU A 89 -5.39 -0.27 12.16
C LEU A 89 -6.11 -0.87 13.37
N LYS A 90 -5.55 -1.95 13.95
CA LYS A 90 -6.12 -2.65 15.12
C LYS A 90 -5.02 -3.29 15.94
N GLY A 91 -5.19 -3.31 17.26
CA GLY A 91 -4.28 -3.96 18.22
C GLY A 91 -2.92 -3.29 18.31
N THR A 92 -1.94 -4.05 18.81
CA THR A 92 -0.55 -3.63 18.89
C THR A 92 0.31 -4.53 17.99
N TYR A 93 0.98 -3.93 17.03
CA TYR A 93 1.92 -4.63 16.15
C TYR A 93 3.34 -4.37 16.59
N TYR A 94 4.17 -5.40 16.64
CA TYR A 94 5.56 -5.30 17.07
C TYR A 94 6.47 -5.55 15.88
N SER A 95 7.48 -4.69 15.69
CA SER A 95 8.44 -4.84 14.59
C SER A 95 9.83 -4.34 14.99
N ALA A 96 10.86 -4.89 14.36
CA ALA A 96 12.23 -4.44 14.52
C ALA A 96 13.05 -4.70 13.25
N ILE A 97 14.07 -3.88 13.04
CA ILE A 97 15.08 -4.08 12.00
C ILE A 97 16.11 -5.10 12.49
N GLY A 98 16.47 -6.03 11.62
CA GLY A 98 17.50 -7.03 11.88
C GLY A 98 17.34 -8.29 11.06
N ASP A 99 18.45 -9.02 10.93
CA ASP A 99 18.52 -10.28 10.20
C ASP A 99 18.38 -11.52 11.13
N THR A 100 18.19 -11.29 12.43
CA THR A 100 17.93 -12.33 13.45
C THR A 100 16.75 -11.92 14.31
N PHE A 101 15.82 -12.84 14.55
CA PHE A 101 14.66 -12.59 15.40
C PHE A 101 15.10 -12.42 16.85
N ASP A 102 14.82 -11.26 17.43
CA ASP A 102 15.16 -10.91 18.81
C ASP A 102 13.98 -10.16 19.45
N GLU A 103 13.29 -10.82 20.38
CA GLU A 103 12.12 -10.23 21.03
C GLU A 103 12.46 -8.97 21.82
N ALA A 104 13.71 -8.83 22.31
CA ALA A 104 14.13 -7.64 23.07
C ALA A 104 14.24 -6.38 22.21
N LYS A 105 14.38 -6.54 20.88
CA LYS A 105 14.45 -5.43 19.93
C LYS A 105 13.08 -4.98 19.41
N LEU A 106 12.04 -5.76 19.62
CA LEU A 106 10.70 -5.45 19.14
C LEU A 106 10.18 -4.14 19.74
N GLN A 107 9.87 -3.19 18.88
CA GLN A 107 9.19 -1.95 19.22
C GLN A 107 7.68 -2.14 19.05
N ALA A 108 6.90 -1.62 19.98
CA ALA A 108 5.45 -1.66 19.95
C ALA A 108 4.89 -0.49 19.14
N PHE A 109 4.01 -0.78 18.19
CA PHE A 109 3.29 0.18 17.38
C PHE A 109 1.80 0.02 17.64
N ALA A 110 1.20 1.02 18.30
CA ALA A 110 -0.22 1.06 18.62
C ALA A 110 -1.05 1.53 17.41
N VAL A 111 -2.37 1.40 17.51
CA VAL A 111 -3.32 1.90 16.50
C VAL A 111 -3.04 3.35 16.12
N GLY A 112 -3.04 3.66 14.83
CA GLY A 112 -2.74 4.96 14.25
C GLY A 112 -1.23 5.23 14.06
N THR A 113 -0.35 4.39 14.57
CA THR A 113 1.09 4.52 14.32
C THR A 113 1.42 4.18 12.88
N PHE A 114 2.32 4.99 12.32
CA PHE A 114 2.89 4.81 10.98
C PHE A 114 4.42 4.62 11.10
N TYR A 115 4.97 3.68 10.33
CA TYR A 115 6.42 3.55 10.15
C TYR A 115 6.75 3.06 8.73
N SER A 116 8.02 3.15 8.35
CA SER A 116 8.50 2.63 7.07
C SER A 116 9.70 1.72 7.27
N THR A 117 9.81 0.72 6.38
CA THR A 117 10.97 -0.16 6.26
C THR A 117 11.62 0.10 4.91
N PRO A 118 12.90 0.49 4.84
CA PRO A 118 13.60 0.69 3.57
C PRO A 118 13.69 -0.59 2.74
N ALA A 119 13.80 -0.43 1.43
CA ALA A 119 14.00 -1.54 0.50
C ALA A 119 15.21 -2.41 0.92
N ASN A 120 15.09 -3.72 0.73
CA ASN A 120 16.12 -4.73 1.00
C ASN A 120 16.63 -4.76 2.45
N THR A 121 15.90 -4.17 3.40
CA THR A 121 16.26 -4.14 4.82
C THR A 121 15.66 -5.33 5.55
N GLY A 122 16.51 -6.10 6.25
CA GLY A 122 16.06 -7.19 7.11
C GLY A 122 15.23 -6.67 8.27
N HIS A 123 14.07 -7.26 8.46
CA HIS A 123 13.17 -6.92 9.56
C HIS A 123 12.33 -8.13 9.93
N PHE A 124 11.78 -8.09 11.13
CA PHE A 124 10.91 -9.14 11.68
C PHE A 124 9.81 -8.51 12.51
N SER A 125 8.74 -9.26 12.70
CA SER A 125 7.58 -8.73 13.42
C SER A 125 6.86 -9.81 14.23
N ALA A 126 6.02 -9.36 15.15
CA ALA A 126 5.23 -10.23 15.99
C ALA A 126 3.93 -9.55 16.46
N THR A 127 3.00 -10.38 16.91
CA THR A 127 1.93 -10.00 17.82
C THR A 127 2.13 -10.70 19.16
N LYS A 128 1.53 -10.16 20.22
CA LYS A 128 1.58 -10.81 21.56
C LYS A 128 0.19 -11.32 21.94
N GLY A 129 -0.44 -10.77 22.98
CA GLY A 129 -1.69 -11.26 23.54
C GLY A 129 -2.95 -10.96 22.72
N GLU A 130 -2.86 -10.18 21.63
CA GLU A 130 -4.00 -9.76 20.83
C GLU A 130 -3.74 -9.85 19.33
N GLU A 131 -4.82 -9.87 18.54
CA GLU A 131 -4.78 -9.76 17.08
C GLU A 131 -4.35 -8.34 16.67
N ALA A 132 -3.52 -8.25 15.64
CA ALA A 132 -3.21 -6.98 15.01
C ALA A 132 -3.64 -6.97 13.54
N ILE A 133 -4.15 -5.81 13.08
CA ILE A 133 -4.39 -5.53 11.67
C ILE A 133 -3.54 -4.33 11.28
N VAL A 134 -2.75 -4.51 10.22
CA VAL A 134 -1.96 -3.42 9.64
C VAL A 134 -2.36 -3.21 8.18
N GLN A 135 -2.18 -1.99 7.69
CA GLN A 135 -2.23 -1.67 6.28
C GLN A 135 -0.81 -1.39 5.79
N GLU A 136 -0.41 -2.12 4.78
CA GLU A 136 0.89 -1.95 4.15
C GLU A 136 0.73 -1.40 2.74
N SER A 137 1.69 -0.55 2.33
CA SER A 137 1.83 -0.12 0.95
C SER A 137 3.27 -0.27 0.47
N GLY A 138 3.40 -0.49 -0.82
CA GLY A 138 4.67 -0.63 -1.51
C GLY A 138 4.54 -0.30 -2.98
N GLU A 139 5.63 -0.51 -3.73
CA GLU A 139 5.72 -0.25 -5.17
C GLU A 139 6.05 -1.55 -5.91
N GLY A 140 5.24 -1.88 -6.91
CA GLY A 140 5.46 -3.03 -7.78
C GLY A 140 6.17 -2.65 -9.09
N PRO A 141 6.64 -3.63 -9.87
CA PRO A 141 6.56 -5.07 -9.61
C PRO A 141 7.60 -5.52 -8.56
N GLU A 142 7.17 -6.32 -7.62
CA GLU A 142 8.05 -6.86 -6.58
C GLU A 142 8.00 -8.39 -6.56
N SER A 143 9.08 -9.02 -6.09
CA SER A 143 9.23 -10.48 -6.08
C SER A 143 8.69 -11.17 -4.81
N GLY A 144 8.00 -10.41 -3.97
CA GLY A 144 7.46 -10.90 -2.70
C GLY A 144 8.48 -10.90 -1.56
N ILE A 145 8.08 -11.59 -0.50
CA ILE A 145 8.90 -11.75 0.70
C ILE A 145 10.09 -12.67 0.44
N LYS A 146 11.28 -12.25 0.88
CA LYS A 146 12.51 -13.05 0.89
C LYS A 146 12.97 -13.26 2.33
N TYR A 147 12.93 -14.49 2.82
CA TYR A 147 13.42 -14.81 4.15
C TYR A 147 14.94 -14.70 4.23
N VAL A 148 15.45 -14.17 5.33
CA VAL A 148 16.89 -14.08 5.60
C VAL A 148 17.46 -15.48 5.78
N ASN A 149 16.79 -16.31 6.56
CA ASN A 149 17.10 -17.74 6.68
C ASN A 149 16.14 -18.56 5.78
N PRO A 150 16.61 -19.24 4.73
CA PRO A 150 15.76 -20.03 3.84
C PRO A 150 14.91 -21.09 4.54
N SER A 151 15.33 -21.59 5.70
CA SER A 151 14.55 -22.59 6.47
C SER A 151 13.27 -22.02 7.08
N ASP A 152 13.14 -20.70 7.16
CA ASP A 152 11.93 -20.01 7.65
C ASP A 152 10.86 -19.84 6.57
N ASP A 153 11.22 -20.09 5.31
CA ASP A 153 10.30 -19.98 4.17
C ASP A 153 9.30 -21.15 4.18
N PRO A 154 8.00 -20.88 4.41
CA PRO A 154 6.99 -21.93 4.44
C PRO A 154 6.76 -22.60 3.08
N ARG A 155 7.19 -21.98 1.97
CA ARG A 155 7.04 -22.52 0.61
C ARG A 155 8.00 -23.66 0.32
N GLY A 156 9.04 -23.83 1.13
CA GLY A 156 10.05 -24.88 1.01
C GLY A 156 9.78 -26.12 1.87
N ARG A 157 8.62 -26.21 2.51
CA ARG A 157 8.24 -27.31 3.41
C ARG A 157 7.20 -28.22 2.79
#